data_5d0aa0290f291429ccde347d86d011d5
#
_entry.id   5d0aa0290f291429ccde347d86d011d5
#
_cell.length_a   1.000
_cell.length_b   1.000
_cell.length_c   1.000
_cell.angle_alpha   90.00
_cell.angle_beta   90.00
_cell.angle_gamma   90.00
#
_symmetry.space_group_name_H-M   'P 1'
#
loop_
_entity.id
_entity.type
_entity.pdbx_description
1 polymer ?
#
loop_
_entity_poly.entity_id
_entity_poly.type
_entity_poly.pdbx_seq_one_letter_code
_entity_poly.pdbx_strand_id
1 'polypeptide(L)'
;MRFAILAFIALPAFAAPPTTCGANDDYGRALCAYQRRNFAEAEAGFRQIVEKGDADMQTLHAIYFLARTDMKTGHFEEAATLLIRIYGLDKAFYDTWDCDFLLGECRRASGKE
;
A
#
# COMPACT_ATOMS: atom_id res chain seq x y z
N MET A 1 -29.84 41.69 -8.33
CA MET A 1 -29.46 41.16 -8.34
C MET A 1 -28.74 40.43 -8.38
N ARG A 2 -28.49 40.28 -8.24
CA ARG A 2 -27.87 39.58 -8.35
C ARG A 2 -27.19 38.80 -8.01
N PHE A 3 -27.02 38.50 -7.66
CA PHE A 3 -26.35 37.75 -7.38
C PHE A 3 -25.79 37.04 -7.25
N ALA A 4 -25.62 36.86 -7.15
CA ALA A 4 -25.07 36.16 -7.07
C ALA A 4 -24.50 35.42 -7.00
N ILE A 5 -24.24 35.23 -6.83
CA ILE A 5 -23.79 34.46 -6.79
C ILE A 5 -23.14 33.73 -6.49
N LEU A 6 -23.01 33.61 -6.07
CA LEU A 6 -22.49 32.90 -5.82
C LEU A 6 -21.90 32.08 -5.59
N ALA A 7 -21.75 31.92 -5.44
CA ALA A 7 -21.26 31.21 -5.22
C ALA A 7 -20.83 30.31 -5.15
N PHE A 8 -20.70 29.99 -5.08
CA PHE A 8 -20.33 28.97 -4.92
C PHE A 8 -19.56 28.42 -5.10
N ILE A 9 -19.48 28.54 -5.06
CA ILE A 9 -18.78 28.16 -5.31
C ILE A 9 -17.81 27.59 -4.80
N ALA A 10 -17.34 27.74 -4.56
CA ALA A 10 -16.39 27.33 -3.86
C ALA A 10 -16.28 26.05 -3.29
N LEU A 11 -17.15 25.66 -2.97
CA LEU A 11 -17.18 24.50 -2.37
C LEU A 11 -16.47 23.42 -2.95
N PRO A 12 -16.36 23.33 -4.08
CA PRO A 12 -15.75 22.21 -4.68
C PRO A 12 -14.32 22.05 -4.32
N ALA A 13 -13.67 23.11 -4.07
CA ALA A 13 -12.29 23.01 -3.81
C ALA A 13 -11.96 22.06 -2.69
N PHE A 14 -12.79 22.04 -1.68
CA PHE A 14 -12.43 21.19 -0.60
C PHE A 14 -12.99 19.82 -0.74
N ALA A 15 -13.75 19.59 -1.72
CA ALA A 15 -14.25 18.27 -1.93
C ALA A 15 -13.21 17.37 -2.57
N ALA A 16 -12.26 17.95 -3.26
CA ALA A 16 -11.28 17.13 -3.98
C ALA A 16 -10.07 16.87 -3.09
N PRO A 17 -9.70 15.60 -2.90
CA PRO A 17 -8.48 15.32 -2.17
C PRO A 17 -7.27 15.75 -2.99
N PRO A 18 -6.12 15.93 -2.36
CA PRO A 18 -4.92 16.24 -3.10
C PRO A 18 -4.63 15.17 -4.13
N THR A 19 -4.18 15.55 -5.29
CA THR A 19 -3.83 14.61 -6.33
C THR A 19 -2.41 14.09 -6.16
N THR A 20 -1.61 14.78 -5.35
CA THR A 20 -0.24 14.34 -5.10
C THR A 20 -0.06 14.16 -3.61
N CYS A 21 0.86 13.30 -3.27
CA CYS A 21 1.20 13.07 -1.89
C CYS A 21 2.34 13.99 -1.51
N GLY A 22 2.25 14.60 -0.34
CA GLY A 22 3.24 15.56 0.10
C GLY A 22 4.53 14.97 0.62
N ALA A 23 4.66 13.65 0.63
CA ALA A 23 5.85 13.02 1.16
C ALA A 23 7.03 13.21 0.22
N ASN A 24 8.23 13.34 0.81
CA ASN A 24 9.43 13.59 0.05
C ASN A 24 10.20 12.33 -0.30
N ASP A 25 9.88 11.21 0.30
CA ASP A 25 10.63 9.98 0.06
C ASP A 25 9.76 8.96 -0.67
N ASP A 26 10.42 7.96 -1.22
CA ASP A 26 9.74 6.95 -2.03
C ASP A 26 8.73 6.16 -1.22
N TYR A 27 9.09 5.80 0.02
CA TYR A 27 8.18 5.03 0.85
C TYR A 27 6.91 5.83 1.18
N GLY A 28 7.09 7.09 1.56
CA GLY A 28 5.94 7.93 1.90
C GLY A 28 5.01 8.13 0.72
N ARG A 29 5.57 8.29 -0.48
CA ARG A 29 4.74 8.45 -1.67
C ARG A 29 3.96 7.18 -1.99
N ALA A 30 4.62 6.02 -1.86
CA ALA A 30 3.96 4.75 -2.12
C ALA A 30 2.86 4.49 -1.08
N LEU A 31 3.13 4.80 0.19
CA LEU A 31 2.14 4.62 1.24
C LEU A 31 0.94 5.54 1.03
N CYS A 32 1.19 6.76 0.62
CA CYS A 32 0.12 7.69 0.30
C CYS A 32 -0.74 7.17 -0.85
N ALA A 33 -0.10 6.65 -1.90
CA ALA A 33 -0.83 6.07 -3.00
C ALA A 33 -1.70 4.90 -2.53
N TYR A 34 -1.16 4.06 -1.65
CA TYR A 34 -1.91 2.95 -1.09
C TYR A 34 -3.13 3.45 -0.31
N GLN A 35 -2.94 4.47 0.52
CA GLN A 35 -4.03 5.01 1.33
C GLN A 35 -5.12 5.66 0.47
N ARG A 36 -4.73 6.18 -0.67
CA ARG A 36 -5.67 6.77 -1.61
C ARG A 36 -6.25 5.76 -2.58
N ARG A 37 -5.92 4.49 -2.39
CA ARG A 37 -6.41 3.38 -3.18
C ARG A 37 -5.92 3.43 -4.63
N ASN A 38 -4.82 4.11 -4.88
CA ASN A 38 -4.15 4.08 -6.16
C ASN A 38 -3.15 2.92 -6.14
N PHE A 39 -3.68 1.71 -6.32
CA PHE A 39 -2.88 0.52 -6.07
C PHE A 39 -1.82 0.28 -7.14
N ALA A 40 -2.03 0.73 -8.37
CA ALA A 40 -1.01 0.59 -9.40
C ALA A 40 0.23 1.41 -9.05
N GLU A 41 0.03 2.65 -8.61
CA GLU A 41 1.15 3.49 -8.21
C GLU A 41 1.79 2.99 -6.93
N ALA A 42 0.98 2.52 -5.99
CA ALA A 42 1.50 1.97 -4.74
C ALA A 42 2.37 0.76 -5.01
N GLU A 43 1.90 -0.15 -5.86
CA GLU A 43 2.65 -1.34 -6.18
C GLU A 43 4.00 -1.01 -6.81
N ALA A 44 4.00 -0.09 -7.78
CA ALA A 44 5.24 0.30 -8.43
C ALA A 44 6.22 0.92 -7.43
N GLY A 45 5.70 1.78 -6.54
CA GLY A 45 6.55 2.45 -5.57
C GLY A 45 7.13 1.50 -4.54
N PHE A 46 6.32 0.63 -3.98
CA PHE A 46 6.83 -0.33 -3.00
C PHE A 46 7.78 -1.33 -3.65
N ARG A 47 7.50 -1.73 -4.88
CA ARG A 47 8.38 -2.68 -5.57
C ARG A 47 9.77 -2.11 -5.78
N GLN A 48 9.87 -0.82 -6.11
CA GLN A 48 11.18 -0.20 -6.27
C GLN A 48 11.99 -0.29 -4.98
N ILE A 49 11.35 -0.06 -3.84
CA ILE A 49 12.05 -0.14 -2.55
C ILE A 49 12.50 -1.57 -2.28
N VAL A 50 11.62 -2.52 -2.53
CA VAL A 50 11.90 -3.93 -2.26
C VAL A 50 13.04 -4.44 -3.15
N GLU A 51 13.08 -3.98 -4.40
CA GLU A 51 14.10 -4.44 -5.34
C GLU A 51 15.48 -3.89 -5.03
N LYS A 52 15.58 -2.83 -4.27
CA LYS A 52 16.88 -2.35 -3.83
C LYS A 52 17.56 -3.33 -2.90
N GLY A 53 16.80 -4.18 -2.24
CA GLY A 53 17.36 -5.27 -1.47
C GLY A 53 17.95 -4.92 -0.12
N ASP A 54 17.76 -3.70 0.35
CA ASP A 54 18.27 -3.31 1.67
C ASP A 54 17.53 -4.08 2.76
N ALA A 55 18.27 -4.47 3.80
CA ALA A 55 17.68 -5.23 4.89
C ALA A 55 17.40 -4.32 6.07
N ASP A 56 16.60 -3.28 5.85
CA ASP A 56 16.26 -2.36 6.93
C ASP A 56 14.77 -2.41 7.21
N MET A 57 14.37 -1.73 8.27
CA MET A 57 12.97 -1.76 8.71
C MET A 57 12.04 -1.15 7.66
N GLN A 58 12.50 -0.12 6.95
CA GLN A 58 11.68 0.48 5.92
C GLN A 58 11.40 -0.51 4.80
N THR A 59 12.39 -1.32 4.42
CA THR A 59 12.19 -2.35 3.41
C THR A 59 11.20 -3.40 3.89
N LEU A 60 11.27 -3.79 5.16
CA LEU A 60 10.29 -4.73 5.71
C LEU A 60 8.87 -4.18 5.61
N HIS A 61 8.70 -2.91 5.95
CA HIS A 61 7.38 -2.28 5.80
C HIS A 61 6.96 -2.22 4.33
N ALA A 62 7.91 -1.96 3.44
CA ALA A 62 7.60 -1.92 2.01
C ALA A 62 7.18 -3.29 1.49
N ILE A 63 7.83 -4.36 1.92
CA ILE A 63 7.43 -5.71 1.54
C ILE A 63 6.01 -5.99 2.05
N TYR A 64 5.73 -5.59 3.28
CA TYR A 64 4.42 -5.79 3.88
C TYR A 64 3.32 -5.07 3.07
N PHE A 65 3.55 -3.79 2.76
CA PHE A 65 2.53 -3.03 2.04
C PHE A 65 2.45 -3.43 0.57
N LEU A 66 3.55 -3.92 -0.01
CA LEU A 66 3.48 -4.50 -1.34
C LEU A 66 2.58 -5.74 -1.34
N ALA A 67 2.74 -6.59 -0.33
CA ALA A 67 1.88 -7.76 -0.19
C ALA A 67 0.42 -7.33 -0.03
N ARG A 68 0.16 -6.32 0.82
CA ARG A 68 -1.20 -5.83 1.00
C ARG A 68 -1.77 -5.27 -0.30
N THR A 69 -0.94 -4.56 -1.07
CA THR A 69 -1.36 -4.01 -2.35
C THR A 69 -1.70 -5.13 -3.34
N ASP A 70 -0.86 -6.15 -3.39
CA ASP A 70 -1.11 -7.30 -4.25
C ASP A 70 -2.40 -8.02 -3.86
N MET A 71 -2.70 -8.10 -2.57
CA MET A 71 -3.98 -8.67 -2.13
C MET A 71 -5.15 -7.83 -2.62
N LYS A 72 -5.01 -6.49 -2.62
CA LYS A 72 -6.09 -5.62 -3.09
C LYS A 72 -6.33 -5.75 -4.58
N THR A 73 -5.32 -6.14 -5.33
CA THR A 73 -5.43 -6.27 -6.78
C THR A 73 -5.60 -7.71 -7.23
N GLY A 74 -5.74 -8.65 -6.29
CA GLY A 74 -6.01 -10.03 -6.63
C GLY A 74 -4.79 -10.88 -6.92
N HIS A 75 -3.59 -10.36 -6.67
CA HIS A 75 -2.35 -11.10 -6.90
C HIS A 75 -1.96 -11.86 -5.64
N PHE A 76 -2.78 -12.86 -5.30
CA PHE A 76 -2.66 -13.51 -4.00
C PHE A 76 -1.42 -14.38 -3.87
N GLU A 77 -0.97 -15.00 -4.96
CA GLU A 77 0.24 -15.83 -4.88
C GLU A 77 1.48 -14.98 -4.70
N GLU A 78 1.54 -13.86 -5.39
CA GLU A 78 2.65 -12.92 -5.21
C GLU A 78 2.66 -12.38 -3.79
N ALA A 79 1.49 -12.04 -3.26
CA ALA A 79 1.38 -11.55 -1.90
C ALA A 79 1.86 -12.61 -0.90
N ALA A 80 1.47 -13.86 -1.11
CA ALA A 80 1.90 -14.93 -0.23
C ALA A 80 3.42 -15.08 -0.23
N THR A 81 4.04 -14.98 -1.39
CA THR A 81 5.50 -15.07 -1.50
C THR A 81 6.18 -13.95 -0.69
N LEU A 82 5.63 -12.74 -0.77
CA LEU A 82 6.17 -11.62 -0.02
C LEU A 82 6.04 -11.82 1.49
N LEU A 83 4.90 -12.33 1.93
CA LEU A 83 4.69 -12.58 3.35
C LEU A 83 5.63 -13.66 3.89
N ILE A 84 5.85 -14.70 3.10
CA ILE A 84 6.80 -15.73 3.48
C ILE A 84 8.22 -15.17 3.55
N ARG A 85 8.55 -14.24 2.65
CA ARG A 85 9.85 -13.58 2.68
C ARG A 85 10.03 -12.80 3.98
N ILE A 86 8.97 -12.11 4.46
CA ILE A 86 9.03 -11.41 5.73
C ILE A 86 9.35 -12.40 6.86
N TYR A 87 8.72 -13.56 6.84
CA TYR A 87 8.98 -14.57 7.86
C TYR A 87 10.46 -14.91 7.95
N GLY A 88 11.09 -15.07 6.79
CA GLY A 88 12.51 -15.43 6.75
C GLY A 88 13.43 -14.29 7.13
N LEU A 89 13.00 -13.05 6.90
CA LEU A 89 13.83 -11.89 7.21
C LEU A 89 13.72 -11.47 8.67
N ASP A 90 12.52 -11.50 9.23
CA ASP A 90 12.30 -11.00 10.59
C ASP A 90 11.01 -11.61 11.13
N LYS A 91 11.15 -12.69 11.88
CA LYS A 91 9.98 -13.38 12.41
C LYS A 91 9.21 -12.53 13.40
N ALA A 92 9.90 -11.68 14.15
CA ALA A 92 9.22 -10.81 15.11
C ALA A 92 8.31 -9.81 14.38
N PHE A 93 8.79 -9.25 13.28
CA PHE A 93 7.98 -8.39 12.45
C PHE A 93 6.77 -9.16 11.91
N TYR A 94 7.02 -10.37 11.40
CA TYR A 94 5.98 -11.22 10.86
C TYR A 94 4.86 -11.43 11.87
N ASP A 95 5.24 -11.74 13.10
CA ASP A 95 4.26 -11.99 14.16
C ASP A 95 3.53 -10.69 14.58
N THR A 96 4.28 -9.62 14.74
CA THR A 96 3.70 -8.35 15.18
C THR A 96 2.68 -7.78 14.20
N TRP A 97 2.92 -7.98 12.90
CA TRP A 97 2.07 -7.42 11.86
C TRP A 97 1.03 -8.43 11.35
N ASP A 98 0.83 -9.52 12.08
CA ASP A 98 -0.19 -10.52 11.75
C ASP A 98 -0.07 -11.05 10.32
N CYS A 99 1.17 -11.25 9.88
CA CYS A 99 1.41 -11.74 8.53
C CYS A 99 0.86 -13.15 8.34
N ASP A 100 0.80 -13.93 9.41
CA ASP A 100 0.25 -15.28 9.33
C ASP A 100 -1.22 -15.24 8.96
N PHE A 101 -1.97 -14.31 9.51
CA PHE A 101 -3.37 -14.14 9.14
C PHE A 101 -3.49 -13.76 7.67
N LEU A 102 -2.67 -12.82 7.22
CA LEU A 102 -2.70 -12.39 5.83
C LEU A 102 -2.32 -13.52 4.88
N LEU A 103 -1.34 -14.33 5.27
CA LEU A 103 -0.94 -15.47 4.46
C LEU A 103 -2.10 -16.46 4.33
N GLY A 104 -2.83 -16.69 5.42
CA GLY A 104 -4.02 -17.53 5.39
C GLY A 104 -5.07 -16.98 4.44
N GLU A 105 -5.27 -15.66 4.45
CA GLU A 105 -6.22 -15.03 3.54
C GLU A 105 -5.80 -15.23 2.09
N CYS A 106 -4.50 -15.09 1.80
CA CYS A 106 -4.02 -15.30 0.44
C CYS A 106 -4.26 -16.73 -0.02
N ARG A 107 -4.04 -17.69 0.85
CA ARG A 107 -4.21 -19.09 0.49
C ARG A 107 -5.67 -19.42 0.23
N ARG A 108 -6.55 -18.89 1.06
CA ARG A 108 -7.98 -19.11 0.84
C ARG A 108 -8.43 -18.49 -0.48
N ALA A 109 -7.98 -17.27 -0.76
CA ALA A 109 -8.40 -16.58 -1.97
C ALA A 109 -7.86 -17.24 -3.23
N SER A 110 -6.69 -17.86 -3.14
CA SER A 110 -6.12 -18.54 -4.30
C SER A 110 -6.52 -20.01 -4.38
N GLY A 111 -7.31 -20.49 -3.42
CA GLY A 111 -7.75 -21.88 -3.42
C GLY A 111 -6.69 -22.88 -2.96
N LYS A 112 -5.68 -22.41 -2.24
CA LYS A 112 -4.59 -23.27 -1.81
C LYS A 112 -4.51 -23.38 -0.29
N GLU A 113 -5.59 -23.76 0.30
CA GLU A 113 -5.63 -23.95 1.75
C GLU A 113 -4.90 -25.20 2.19
#